data_b07cb43c04f58be38fbae376ab5bd69d
#
_entry.id   b07cb43c04f58be38fbae376ab5bd69d
#
_cell.length_a   1.000
_cell.length_b   1.000
_cell.length_c   1.000
_cell.angle_alpha   90.00
_cell.angle_beta   90.00
_cell.angle_gamma   90.00
#
_symmetry.space_group_name_H-M   'P 1'
#
loop_
_entity.id
_entity.type
_entity.pdbx_description
1 polymer ?
#
loop_
_entity_poly.entity_id
_entity_poly.type
_entity_poly.pdbx_seq_one_letter_code
_entity_poly.pdbx_strand_id
1 'polypeptide(L)'
;MKLVKWLSISDRHAKRYLDRSLAPLGLNSSQHMYVLKICETPGVTQDQFIHFFYLHPSNVTRTLSALEKAGFLRRERNPEDQRTCRLFPTRRALEARPQILSLL
;
A
#
# COMPACT_ATOMS: atom_id res chain seq x y z
N MET A 1 2.83 29.56 5.61
CA MET A 1 3.89 28.95 6.45
C MET A 1 4.91 28.27 5.56
N LYS A 2 6.18 28.68 5.69
CA LYS A 2 7.26 28.18 4.82
C LYS A 2 7.47 26.67 4.90
N LEU A 3 7.38 26.12 6.12
CA LEU A 3 7.57 24.68 6.33
C LEU A 3 6.55 23.84 5.56
N VAL A 4 5.27 24.20 5.62
CA VAL A 4 4.21 23.47 4.93
C VAL A 4 4.42 23.54 3.41
N LYS A 5 4.82 24.70 2.90
CA LYS A 5 5.14 24.86 1.46
C LYS A 5 6.25 23.90 1.04
N TRP A 6 7.35 23.85 1.79
CA TRP A 6 8.49 22.99 1.46
C TRP A 6 8.15 21.49 1.60
N LEU A 7 7.34 21.13 2.59
CA LEU A 7 6.87 19.75 2.73
C LEU A 7 6.02 19.34 1.51
N SER A 8 5.14 20.24 1.04
CA SER A 8 4.32 19.98 -0.15
C SER A 8 5.16 19.82 -1.42
N ILE A 9 6.17 20.66 -1.58
CA ILE A 9 7.07 20.58 -2.74
C ILE A 9 7.88 19.28 -2.68
N SER A 10 8.44 18.96 -1.52
CA SER A 10 9.23 17.73 -1.32
C SER A 10 8.39 16.49 -1.57
N ASP A 11 7.14 16.48 -1.10
CA ASP A 11 6.21 15.37 -1.30
C ASP A 11 5.96 15.14 -2.80
N ARG A 12 5.74 16.20 -3.57
CA ARG A 12 5.54 16.07 -5.03
C ARG A 12 6.76 15.49 -5.72
N HIS A 13 7.95 15.94 -5.36
CA HIS A 13 9.19 15.41 -5.93
C HIS A 13 9.38 13.93 -5.55
N ALA A 14 9.15 13.58 -4.31
CA ALA A 14 9.24 12.21 -3.83
C ALA A 14 8.26 11.30 -4.58
N LYS A 15 7.01 11.75 -4.75
CA LYS A 15 6.00 10.99 -5.49
C LYS A 15 6.39 10.77 -6.95
N ARG A 16 6.92 11.78 -7.61
CA ARG A 16 7.39 11.63 -9.00
C ARG A 16 8.51 10.61 -9.11
N TYR A 17 9.46 10.68 -8.20
CA TYR A 17 10.56 9.72 -8.16
C TYR A 17 10.04 8.31 -7.93
N LEU A 18 9.15 8.13 -6.94
CA LEU A 18 8.58 6.83 -6.61
C LEU A 18 7.71 6.28 -7.74
N ASP A 19 6.87 7.11 -8.35
CA ASP A 19 6.03 6.68 -9.46
C ASP A 19 6.87 6.17 -10.63
N ARG A 20 7.93 6.88 -10.96
CA ARG A 20 8.85 6.48 -12.05
C ARG A 20 9.58 5.18 -11.70
N SER A 21 10.09 5.09 -10.48
CA SER A 21 10.89 3.95 -10.04
C SER A 21 10.05 2.70 -9.79
N LEU A 22 8.79 2.86 -9.39
CA LEU A 22 7.88 1.76 -9.10
C LEU A 22 7.12 1.26 -10.34
N ALA A 23 7.06 2.06 -11.41
CA ALA A 23 6.32 1.70 -12.61
C ALA A 23 6.72 0.33 -13.19
N PRO A 24 8.02 -0.03 -13.27
CA PRO A 24 8.41 -1.35 -13.75
C PRO A 24 7.88 -2.51 -12.90
N LEU A 25 7.55 -2.27 -11.63
CA LEU A 25 6.96 -3.26 -10.74
C LEU A 25 5.44 -3.34 -10.87
N GLY A 26 4.84 -2.42 -11.63
CA GLY A 26 3.39 -2.32 -11.73
C GLY A 26 2.74 -1.58 -10.57
N LEU A 27 3.50 -0.74 -9.88
CA LEU A 27 3.06 0.00 -8.70
C LEU A 27 3.25 1.50 -8.89
N ASN A 28 2.69 2.28 -7.97
CA ASN A 28 2.88 3.73 -7.89
C ASN A 28 3.13 4.16 -6.45
N SER A 29 3.38 5.46 -6.26
CA SER A 29 3.73 6.01 -4.95
C SER A 29 2.63 5.84 -3.90
N SER A 30 1.36 5.75 -4.30
CA SER A 30 0.27 5.58 -3.36
C SER A 30 0.03 4.11 -2.96
N GLN A 31 0.64 3.17 -3.64
CA GLN A 31 0.41 1.73 -3.44
C GLN A 31 1.53 1.01 -2.68
N HIS A 32 2.77 1.47 -2.81
CA HIS A 32 3.93 0.72 -2.31
C HIS A 32 3.88 0.47 -0.79
N MET A 33 3.40 1.43 -0.01
CA MET A 33 3.29 1.27 1.44
C MET A 33 2.31 0.19 1.83
N TYR A 34 1.23 0.03 1.07
CA TYR A 34 0.25 -1.03 1.29
C TYR A 34 0.90 -2.42 1.08
N VAL A 35 1.65 -2.56 0.01
CA VAL A 35 2.35 -3.82 -0.29
C VAL A 35 3.32 -4.16 0.81
N LEU A 36 4.13 -3.19 1.25
CA LEU A 36 5.09 -3.41 2.34
C LEU A 36 4.39 -3.84 3.64
N LYS A 37 3.29 -3.16 3.99
CA LYS A 37 2.57 -3.47 5.23
C LYS A 37 1.96 -4.86 5.20
N ILE A 38 1.37 -5.26 4.09
CA ILE A 38 0.77 -6.60 3.94
C ILE A 38 1.86 -7.68 4.04
N CYS A 39 3.04 -7.43 3.47
CA CYS A 39 4.16 -8.36 3.58
C CYS A 39 4.70 -8.45 5.02
N GLU A 40 4.74 -7.34 5.74
CA GLU A 40 5.21 -7.30 7.12
C GLU A 40 4.23 -7.90 8.11
N THR A 41 2.94 -7.73 7.86
CA THR A 41 1.86 -8.15 8.76
C THR A 41 0.81 -8.93 7.99
N PRO A 42 1.12 -10.16 7.55
CA PRO A 42 0.11 -10.99 6.87
C PRO A 42 -1.10 -11.20 7.78
N GLY A 43 -2.28 -11.07 7.21
CA GLY A 43 -3.52 -11.13 7.97
C GLY A 43 -4.02 -9.78 8.47
N VAL A 44 -3.35 -8.70 8.07
CA VAL A 44 -3.79 -7.34 8.42
C VAL A 44 -5.18 -7.06 7.84
N THR A 45 -6.01 -6.33 8.57
CA THR A 45 -7.35 -5.96 8.13
C THR A 45 -7.36 -4.57 7.50
N GLN A 46 -8.40 -4.29 6.72
CA GLN A 46 -8.59 -2.98 6.10
C GLN A 46 -8.67 -1.87 7.16
N ASP A 47 -9.37 -2.12 8.27
CA ASP A 47 -9.50 -1.15 9.35
C ASP A 47 -8.15 -0.79 9.96
N GLN A 48 -7.26 -1.77 10.08
CA GLN A 48 -5.91 -1.53 10.59
C GLN A 48 -5.11 -0.59 9.68
N PHE A 49 -5.31 -0.66 8.36
CA PHE A 49 -4.68 0.28 7.43
C PHE A 49 -5.12 1.73 7.70
N ILE A 50 -6.39 1.92 7.95
CA ILE A 50 -6.92 3.25 8.27
C ILE A 50 -6.23 3.82 9.50
N HIS A 51 -6.06 3.02 10.54
CA HIS A 51 -5.41 3.45 11.78
C HIS A 51 -3.91 3.69 11.62
N PHE A 52 -3.21 2.80 10.91
CA PHE A 52 -1.74 2.89 10.77
C PHE A 52 -1.31 4.11 9.96
N PHE A 53 -2.06 4.49 8.94
CA PHE A 53 -1.63 5.50 7.99
C PHE A 53 -2.52 6.76 7.99
N TYR A 54 -3.51 6.82 8.87
CA TYR A 54 -4.47 7.95 8.94
C TYR A 54 -5.11 8.25 7.59
N LEU A 55 -5.48 7.19 6.86
CA LEU A 55 -6.02 7.31 5.53
C LEU A 55 -7.55 7.34 5.54
N HIS A 56 -8.12 7.97 4.52
CA HIS A 56 -9.56 7.97 4.35
C HIS A 56 -10.04 6.58 3.94
N PRO A 57 -11.13 6.04 4.56
CA PRO A 57 -11.61 4.69 4.25
C PRO A 57 -11.87 4.41 2.77
N SER A 58 -12.41 5.38 2.04
CA SER A 58 -12.67 5.20 0.60
C SER A 58 -11.40 5.03 -0.22
N ASN A 59 -10.32 5.73 0.15
CA ASN A 59 -9.02 5.58 -0.51
C ASN A 59 -8.42 4.21 -0.23
N VAL A 60 -8.55 3.73 1.00
CA VAL A 60 -8.07 2.39 1.39
C VAL A 60 -8.79 1.32 0.58
N THR A 61 -10.12 1.38 0.52
CA THR A 61 -10.94 0.42 -0.24
C THR A 61 -10.52 0.38 -1.70
N ARG A 62 -10.36 1.56 -2.32
CA ARG A 62 -10.01 1.67 -3.74
C ARG A 62 -8.60 1.15 -4.02
N THR A 63 -7.65 1.51 -3.18
CA THR A 63 -6.26 1.08 -3.34
C THR A 63 -6.11 -0.42 -3.17
N LEU A 64 -6.75 -0.99 -2.15
CA LEU A 64 -6.70 -2.43 -1.92
C LEU A 64 -7.36 -3.21 -3.06
N SER A 65 -8.47 -2.72 -3.60
CA SER A 65 -9.13 -3.35 -4.75
C SER A 65 -8.23 -3.32 -5.99
N ALA A 66 -7.55 -2.21 -6.25
CA ALA A 66 -6.61 -2.11 -7.36
C ALA A 66 -5.44 -3.06 -7.20
N LEU A 67 -4.90 -3.19 -5.98
CA LEU A 67 -3.78 -4.10 -5.69
C LEU A 67 -4.20 -5.56 -5.81
N GLU A 68 -5.42 -5.89 -5.41
CA GLU A 68 -5.95 -7.24 -5.57
C GLU A 68 -6.07 -7.62 -7.05
N LYS A 69 -6.63 -6.73 -7.86
CA LYS A 69 -6.72 -6.93 -9.32
C LYS A 69 -5.36 -7.06 -9.98
N ALA A 70 -4.38 -6.31 -9.49
CA ALA A 70 -3.02 -6.36 -10.00
C ALA A 70 -2.24 -7.60 -9.51
N GLY A 71 -2.80 -8.38 -8.60
CA GLY A 71 -2.20 -9.61 -8.13
C GLY A 71 -1.20 -9.45 -6.99
N PHE A 72 -1.27 -8.36 -6.22
CA PHE A 72 -0.35 -8.13 -5.10
C PHE A 72 -0.90 -8.60 -3.76
N LEU A 73 -2.20 -8.81 -3.65
CA LEU A 73 -2.80 -9.30 -2.42
C LEU A 73 -3.95 -10.24 -2.71
N ARG A 74 -4.25 -11.09 -1.74
CA ARG A 74 -5.45 -11.91 -1.71
C ARG A 74 -6.20 -11.64 -0.42
N ARG A 75 -7.50 -11.80 -0.46
CA ARG A 75 -8.37 -11.61 0.69
C ARG A 75 -8.86 -12.95 1.20
N GLU A 76 -8.89 -13.09 2.53
CA GLU A 76 -9.54 -14.22 3.18
C GLU A 76 -10.59 -13.69 4.14
N ARG A 77 -11.77 -14.26 4.12
CA ARG A 77 -12.82 -13.91 5.09
C ARG A 77 -12.40 -14.37 6.47
N ASN A 78 -12.62 -13.50 7.46
CA ASN A 78 -12.44 -13.86 8.84
C ASN A 78 -13.59 -14.81 9.25
N PRO A 79 -13.31 -16.06 9.69
CA PRO A 79 -14.36 -16.99 10.11
C PRO A 79 -15.17 -16.47 11.29
N GLU A 80 -14.58 -15.64 12.13
CA GLU A 80 -15.22 -15.09 13.33
C GLU A 80 -16.07 -13.86 13.03
N ASP A 81 -15.73 -13.12 11.98
CA ASP A 81 -16.45 -11.92 11.58
C ASP A 81 -16.45 -11.80 10.06
N GLN A 82 -17.60 -12.11 9.46
CA GLN A 82 -17.75 -12.08 7.99
C GLN A 82 -17.65 -10.67 7.39
N ARG A 83 -17.69 -9.62 8.21
CA ARG A 83 -17.55 -8.24 7.77
C ARG A 83 -16.10 -7.86 7.55
N THR A 84 -15.17 -8.60 8.15
CA THR A 84 -13.75 -8.28 8.14
C THR A 84 -13.01 -9.28 7.28
N CYS A 85 -12.27 -8.76 6.29
CA CYS A 85 -11.38 -9.58 5.48
C CYS A 85 -9.95 -9.38 5.95
N ARG A 86 -9.21 -10.48 6.02
CA ARG A 86 -7.78 -10.46 6.27
C ARG A 86 -7.06 -10.40 4.94
N LEU A 87 -5.99 -9.62 4.88
CA LEU A 87 -5.21 -9.39 3.67
C LEU A 87 -3.89 -10.15 3.77
N PHE A 88 -3.55 -10.85 2.70
CA PHE A 88 -2.32 -11.63 2.63
C PHE A 88 -1.53 -11.28 1.38
N PRO A 89 -0.19 -11.27 1.46
CA PRO A 89 0.62 -11.02 0.28
C PRO A 89 0.58 -12.21 -0.67
N THR A 90 0.60 -11.91 -1.96
CA THR A 90 0.83 -12.92 -2.99
C THR A 90 2.34 -13.09 -3.19
N ARG A 91 2.72 -14.09 -3.97
CA ARG A 91 4.11 -14.26 -4.37
C ARG A 91 4.65 -13.00 -5.06
N ARG A 92 3.84 -12.37 -5.91
CA ARG A 92 4.21 -11.12 -6.58
C ARG A 92 4.57 -10.02 -5.59
N ALA A 93 3.79 -9.87 -4.54
CA ALA A 93 4.05 -8.89 -3.48
C ALA A 93 5.35 -9.20 -2.76
N LEU A 94 5.57 -10.45 -2.39
CA LEU A 94 6.78 -10.87 -1.68
C LEU A 94 8.04 -10.67 -2.53
N GLU A 95 7.95 -10.90 -3.83
CA GLU A 95 9.06 -10.66 -4.76
C GLU A 95 9.32 -9.16 -4.97
N ALA A 96 8.27 -8.34 -4.95
CA ALA A 96 8.41 -6.90 -5.12
C ALA A 96 8.99 -6.21 -3.87
N ARG A 97 8.79 -6.78 -2.70
CA ARG A 97 9.18 -6.17 -1.43
C ARG A 97 10.64 -5.70 -1.38
N PRO A 98 11.65 -6.57 -1.66
CA PRO A 98 13.03 -6.10 -1.61
C PRO A 98 13.34 -5.02 -2.64
N GLN A 99 12.69 -5.05 -3.79
CA GLN A 99 12.85 -4.03 -4.81
C GLN A 99 12.28 -2.68 -4.36
N ILE A 100 11.12 -2.70 -3.71
CA ILE A 100 10.53 -1.49 -3.13
C ILE A 100 11.45 -0.91 -2.06
N LEU A 101 11.92 -1.75 -1.14
CA LEU A 101 12.79 -1.32 -0.05
C LEU A 101 14.08 -0.69 -0.56
N SER A 102 14.61 -1.16 -1.69
CA SER A 102 15.84 -0.59 -2.27
C SER A 102 15.64 0.83 -2.80
N LEU A 103 14.39 1.24 -3.06
CA LEU A 103 14.07 2.58 -3.55
C LEU A 103 13.91 3.60 -2.43
N LEU A 104 13.71 3.15 -1.22
CA LEU A 104 13.50 3.98 -0.05
C LEU A 104 14.82 4.18 0.70
#